data_90d959144edaaba84b964776e59c3be0
#
_entry.id   90d959144edaaba84b964776e59c3be0
#
_cell.length_a   1.000
_cell.length_b   1.000
_cell.length_c   1.000
_cell.angle_alpha   90.00
_cell.angle_beta   90.00
_cell.angle_gamma   90.00
#
_symmetry.space_group_name_H-M   'P 1'
#
loop_
_entity.id
_entity.type
_entity.pdbx_description
1 polymer ?
#
loop_
_entity_poly.entity_id
_entity_poly.type
_entity_poly.pdbx_seq_one_letter_code
_entity_poly.pdbx_strand_id
1 'polypeptide(L)'
;MAAAALVAAALVIAPALAPFPTAAPIPAASAACPGAEVAFARGREEPPGVGLVGGAFVNSLRSKVPSMSIGSYGVNYPADVSAAKGANDMSAHIQSMAASCPNTRLVLGGYSLGAAAADLVVAVTQPAFGLTDPLPPGMDQHIAAVALFGNGTRRVLGPVPDFSPAFAGKTIDQCAAGD
;
A
#
# COMPACT_ATOMS: atom_id res chain seq x y z
N MET A 1 83.91 36.11 -29.17
CA MET A 1 83.50 35.70 -27.86
C MET A 1 82.02 35.41 -27.96
N ALA A 2 81.64 34.15 -28.03
CA ALA A 2 80.32 33.71 -28.17
C ALA A 2 79.88 33.01 -26.86
N ALA A 3 78.87 33.55 -26.18
CA ALA A 3 78.31 32.96 -24.97
C ALA A 3 77.18 32.03 -25.35
N ALA A 4 77.33 30.74 -25.04
CA ALA A 4 76.27 29.73 -25.19
C ALA A 4 75.38 29.72 -23.96
N ALA A 5 74.10 29.95 -24.18
CA ALA A 5 73.05 29.81 -23.15
C ALA A 5 72.50 28.38 -23.12
N LEU A 6 72.68 27.70 -22.01
CA LEU A 6 72.05 26.38 -21.71
C LEU A 6 70.62 26.56 -21.23
N VAL A 7 69.65 26.09 -21.98
CA VAL A 7 68.25 26.01 -21.54
C VAL A 7 68.02 24.65 -20.90
N ALA A 8 67.79 24.64 -19.60
CA ALA A 8 67.37 23.43 -18.84
C ALA A 8 65.87 23.24 -18.96
N ALA A 9 65.46 22.19 -19.66
CA ALA A 9 64.04 21.78 -19.70
C ALA A 9 63.68 20.94 -18.46
N ALA A 10 62.85 21.49 -17.59
CA ALA A 10 62.30 20.75 -16.44
C ALA A 10 61.11 19.88 -16.89
N LEU A 11 61.30 18.58 -16.81
CA LEU A 11 60.22 17.58 -17.10
C LEU A 11 59.31 17.48 -15.87
N VAL A 12 58.10 18.03 -15.98
CA VAL A 12 57.08 17.91 -14.94
C VAL A 12 56.33 16.60 -15.14
N ILE A 13 56.59 15.58 -14.34
CA ILE A 13 55.86 14.33 -14.27
C ILE A 13 54.63 14.53 -13.42
N ALA A 14 53.45 14.68 -14.05
CA ALA A 14 52.17 14.71 -13.35
C ALA A 14 51.75 13.26 -12.97
N PRO A 15 51.40 12.96 -11.72
CA PRO A 15 50.87 11.65 -11.35
C PRO A 15 49.48 11.47 -11.95
N ALA A 16 49.32 10.44 -12.75
CA ALA A 16 48.05 10.01 -13.27
C ALA A 16 47.20 9.41 -12.10
N LEU A 17 46.22 10.14 -11.67
CA LEU A 17 45.20 9.63 -10.74
C LEU A 17 44.37 8.57 -11.50
N ALA A 18 44.57 7.30 -11.15
CA ALA A 18 43.71 6.22 -11.66
C ALA A 18 42.27 6.43 -11.20
N PRO A 19 41.24 6.29 -12.07
CA PRO A 19 39.86 6.40 -11.65
C PRO A 19 39.53 5.26 -10.67
N PHE A 20 38.97 5.62 -9.51
CA PHE A 20 38.45 4.62 -8.57
C PHE A 20 37.35 3.82 -9.25
N PRO A 21 37.32 2.48 -9.12
CA PRO A 21 36.22 1.69 -9.65
C PRO A 21 34.92 2.14 -8.94
N THR A 22 33.98 2.68 -9.71
CA THR A 22 32.64 2.94 -9.24
C THR A 22 32.02 1.62 -8.80
N ALA A 23 31.74 1.48 -7.49
CA ALA A 23 31.04 0.32 -6.98
C ALA A 23 29.70 0.18 -7.72
N ALA A 24 29.46 -0.98 -8.31
CA ALA A 24 28.15 -1.29 -8.90
C ALA A 24 27.07 -1.14 -7.83
N PRO A 25 25.91 -0.55 -8.16
CA PRO A 25 24.82 -0.46 -7.20
C PRO A 25 24.46 -1.87 -6.72
N ILE A 26 24.52 -2.08 -5.41
CA ILE A 26 24.04 -3.33 -4.81
C ILE A 26 22.53 -3.37 -5.10
N PRO A 27 22.01 -4.41 -5.79
CA PRO A 27 20.58 -4.52 -6.00
C PRO A 27 19.90 -4.52 -4.63
N ALA A 28 18.96 -3.57 -4.43
CA ALA A 28 18.13 -3.58 -3.24
C ALA A 28 17.45 -4.94 -3.16
N ALA A 29 17.63 -5.67 -2.06
CA ALA A 29 16.94 -6.93 -1.86
C ALA A 29 15.44 -6.63 -1.94
N SER A 30 14.76 -7.20 -2.95
CA SER A 30 13.30 -7.13 -3.03
C SER A 30 12.75 -7.73 -1.73
N ALA A 31 11.98 -6.95 -0.98
CA ALA A 31 11.33 -7.48 0.21
C ALA A 31 10.48 -8.69 -0.21
N ALA A 32 10.66 -9.82 0.48
CA ALA A 32 9.91 -11.03 0.17
C ALA A 32 8.41 -10.76 0.33
N CYS A 33 7.60 -11.21 -0.63
CA CYS A 33 6.15 -11.07 -0.58
C CYS A 33 5.60 -11.74 0.68
N PRO A 34 4.75 -11.08 1.48
CA PRO A 34 4.11 -11.70 2.63
C PRO A 34 3.09 -12.75 2.20
N GLY A 35 2.78 -13.71 3.08
CA GLY A 35 1.71 -14.69 2.83
C GLY A 35 0.33 -14.05 2.77
N ALA A 36 0.11 -12.99 3.56
CA ALA A 36 -1.05 -12.10 3.45
C ALA A 36 -0.65 -10.66 3.73
N GLU A 37 -1.42 -9.70 3.21
CA GLU A 37 -1.28 -8.29 3.54
C GLU A 37 -2.64 -7.66 3.81
N VAL A 38 -2.68 -6.84 4.86
CA VAL A 38 -3.86 -6.05 5.22
C VAL A 38 -3.65 -4.61 4.77
N ALA A 39 -4.38 -4.17 3.74
CA ALA A 39 -4.50 -2.77 3.38
C ALA A 39 -5.66 -2.15 4.19
N PHE A 40 -5.35 -1.26 5.12
CA PHE A 40 -6.34 -0.74 6.06
C PHE A 40 -6.43 0.78 6.01
N ALA A 41 -7.65 1.28 5.79
CA ALA A 41 -7.97 2.69 5.85
C ALA A 41 -8.46 3.04 7.26
N ARG A 42 -7.71 3.91 7.94
CA ARG A 42 -8.05 4.36 9.30
C ARG A 42 -9.31 5.21 9.35
N GLY A 43 -9.92 5.30 10.49
CA GLY A 43 -11.02 6.24 10.74
C GLY A 43 -10.54 7.70 10.80
N ARG A 44 -11.51 8.63 10.82
CA ARG A 44 -11.23 10.06 11.02
C ARG A 44 -10.52 10.25 12.35
N GLU A 45 -9.54 11.15 12.39
CA GLU A 45 -8.76 11.52 13.59
C GLU A 45 -7.89 10.40 14.17
N GLU A 46 -7.89 9.20 13.59
CA GLU A 46 -6.92 8.19 13.97
C GLU A 46 -5.50 8.55 13.49
N PRO A 47 -4.47 8.13 14.22
CA PRO A 47 -3.08 8.40 13.82
C PRO A 47 -2.75 7.80 12.44
N PRO A 48 -1.81 8.40 11.68
CA PRO A 48 -1.36 7.89 10.39
C PRO A 48 -0.94 6.42 10.43
N GLY A 49 -1.01 5.76 9.27
CA GLY A 49 -0.81 4.32 9.13
C GLY A 49 -2.15 3.58 9.15
N VAL A 50 -2.18 2.40 9.74
CA VAL A 50 -3.40 1.57 9.82
C VAL A 50 -4.39 2.04 10.89
N GLY A 51 -4.06 3.07 11.68
CA GLY A 51 -4.88 3.53 12.81
C GLY A 51 -4.88 2.54 13.99
N LEU A 52 -5.65 2.85 15.03
CA LEU A 52 -5.74 2.03 16.24
C LEU A 52 -6.55 0.75 15.97
N VAL A 53 -7.68 0.88 15.30
CA VAL A 53 -8.56 -0.26 14.99
C VAL A 53 -7.87 -1.22 14.02
N GLY A 54 -7.25 -0.71 12.97
CA GLY A 54 -6.47 -1.51 12.03
C GLY A 54 -5.29 -2.20 12.68
N GLY A 55 -4.58 -1.52 13.59
CA GLY A 55 -3.48 -2.10 14.36
C GLY A 55 -3.94 -3.28 15.23
N ALA A 56 -5.06 -3.14 15.94
CA ALA A 56 -5.66 -4.22 16.72
C ALA A 56 -6.07 -5.41 15.84
N PHE A 57 -6.67 -5.14 14.69
CA PHE A 57 -7.06 -6.16 13.71
C PHE A 57 -5.84 -6.95 13.18
N VAL A 58 -4.82 -6.25 12.70
CA VAL A 58 -3.57 -6.87 12.19
C VAL A 58 -2.89 -7.71 13.26
N ASN A 59 -2.79 -7.22 14.49
CA ASN A 59 -2.18 -7.96 15.60
C ASN A 59 -3.00 -9.20 15.96
N SER A 60 -4.33 -9.12 15.93
CA SER A 60 -5.21 -10.27 16.13
C SER A 60 -5.00 -11.33 15.04
N LEU A 61 -4.89 -10.93 13.77
CA LEU A 61 -4.60 -11.86 12.68
C LEU A 61 -3.25 -12.55 12.87
N ARG A 62 -2.20 -11.79 13.16
CA ARG A 62 -0.84 -12.34 13.40
C ARG A 62 -0.82 -13.38 14.53
N SER A 63 -1.58 -13.13 15.59
CA SER A 63 -1.66 -14.08 16.72
C SER A 63 -2.45 -15.35 16.38
N LYS A 64 -3.45 -15.25 15.49
CA LYS A 64 -4.31 -16.39 15.10
C LYS A 64 -3.69 -17.29 14.04
N VAL A 65 -2.81 -16.74 13.20
CA VAL A 65 -2.15 -17.48 12.10
C VAL A 65 -0.62 -17.30 12.16
N PRO A 66 0.04 -17.77 13.23
CA PRO A 66 1.47 -17.50 13.47
C PRO A 66 2.41 -18.13 12.42
N SER A 67 1.93 -19.08 11.65
CA SER A 67 2.68 -19.72 10.55
C SER A 67 2.68 -18.90 9.26
N MET A 68 1.89 -17.81 9.17
CA MET A 68 1.79 -16.96 7.98
C MET A 68 2.42 -15.60 8.26
N SER A 69 3.28 -15.14 7.35
CA SER A 69 3.76 -13.76 7.39
C SER A 69 2.64 -12.81 6.99
N ILE A 70 2.29 -11.85 7.87
CA ILE A 70 1.25 -10.87 7.61
C ILE A 70 1.87 -9.48 7.56
N GLY A 71 1.87 -8.89 6.35
CA GLY A 71 2.16 -7.50 6.09
C GLY A 71 0.99 -6.59 6.45
N SER A 72 1.25 -5.30 6.51
CA SER A 72 0.19 -4.31 6.66
C SER A 72 0.54 -3.03 5.91
N TYR A 73 -0.42 -2.48 5.20
CA TYR A 73 -0.35 -1.20 4.53
C TYR A 73 -1.40 -0.25 5.12
N GLY A 74 -0.95 0.87 5.64
CA GLY A 74 -1.83 1.95 6.07
C GLY A 74 -2.15 2.87 4.90
N VAL A 75 -3.42 2.88 4.48
CA VAL A 75 -3.89 3.71 3.37
C VAL A 75 -3.50 5.17 3.58
N ASN A 76 -2.80 5.73 2.61
CA ASN A 76 -2.24 7.07 2.68
C ASN A 76 -3.25 8.11 2.21
N TYR A 77 -4.01 8.66 3.15
CA TYR A 77 -4.97 9.72 2.90
C TYR A 77 -5.14 10.60 4.15
N PRO A 78 -5.68 11.81 4.02
CA PRO A 78 -5.78 12.74 5.16
C PRO A 78 -6.76 12.28 6.24
N ALA A 79 -7.68 11.34 5.95
CA ALA A 79 -8.75 10.87 6.82
C ALA A 79 -9.58 12.01 7.41
N ASP A 80 -9.89 12.99 6.57
CA ASP A 80 -10.66 14.19 6.90
C ASP A 80 -12.17 14.02 6.62
N VAL A 81 -12.58 14.30 5.37
CA VAL A 81 -13.98 14.21 4.92
C VAL A 81 -14.15 13.40 3.63
N SER A 82 -13.06 12.95 3.03
CA SER A 82 -13.07 12.32 1.71
C SER A 82 -12.67 10.85 1.75
N ALA A 83 -13.65 9.95 1.77
CA ALA A 83 -13.42 8.51 1.59
C ALA A 83 -12.78 8.20 0.23
N ALA A 84 -13.10 8.96 -0.82
CA ALA A 84 -12.59 8.73 -2.17
C ALA A 84 -11.06 8.84 -2.28
N LYS A 85 -10.42 9.73 -1.52
CA LYS A 85 -8.94 9.80 -1.48
C LYS A 85 -8.34 8.50 -0.95
N GLY A 86 -8.93 7.94 0.11
CA GLY A 86 -8.52 6.65 0.66
C GLY A 86 -8.81 5.49 -0.29
N ALA A 87 -9.95 5.53 -0.99
CA ALA A 87 -10.30 4.52 -1.97
C ALA A 87 -9.32 4.48 -3.15
N ASN A 88 -8.91 5.66 -3.67
CA ASN A 88 -7.92 5.73 -4.76
C ASN A 88 -6.56 5.17 -4.34
N ASP A 89 -6.06 5.54 -3.17
CA ASP A 89 -4.79 5.02 -2.66
C ASP A 89 -4.86 3.51 -2.40
N MET A 90 -5.93 3.03 -1.78
CA MET A 90 -6.16 1.60 -1.54
C MET A 90 -6.24 0.82 -2.85
N SER A 91 -7.00 1.29 -3.84
CA SER A 91 -7.13 0.65 -5.15
C SER A 91 -5.77 0.53 -5.85
N ALA A 92 -5.01 1.62 -5.92
CA ALA A 92 -3.68 1.63 -6.52
C ALA A 92 -2.71 0.66 -5.81
N HIS A 93 -2.74 0.63 -4.47
CA HIS A 93 -1.90 -0.29 -3.69
C HIS A 93 -2.27 -1.76 -3.95
N ILE A 94 -3.56 -2.10 -3.94
CA ILE A 94 -4.05 -3.46 -4.20
C ILE A 94 -3.64 -3.95 -5.60
N GLN A 95 -3.77 -3.09 -6.62
CA GLN A 95 -3.36 -3.42 -7.98
C GLN A 95 -1.84 -3.64 -8.06
N SER A 96 -1.05 -2.77 -7.41
CA SER A 96 0.41 -2.91 -7.33
C SER A 96 0.84 -4.19 -6.64
N MET A 97 0.18 -4.56 -5.52
CA MET A 97 0.46 -5.79 -4.79
C MET A 97 0.08 -7.04 -5.59
N ALA A 98 -1.06 -7.05 -6.27
CA ALA A 98 -1.45 -8.16 -7.12
C ALA A 98 -0.46 -8.39 -8.28
N ALA A 99 0.12 -7.31 -8.82
CA ALA A 99 1.11 -7.39 -9.88
C ALA A 99 2.49 -7.85 -9.39
N SER A 100 2.96 -7.32 -8.26
CA SER A 100 4.31 -7.59 -7.73
C SER A 100 4.39 -8.83 -6.85
N CYS A 101 3.31 -9.18 -6.16
CA CYS A 101 3.20 -10.30 -5.21
C CYS A 101 1.92 -11.12 -5.47
N PRO A 102 1.79 -11.78 -6.63
CA PRO A 102 0.53 -12.38 -7.08
C PRO A 102 -0.01 -13.50 -6.17
N ASN A 103 0.83 -14.08 -5.33
CA ASN A 103 0.43 -15.14 -4.38
C ASN A 103 0.11 -14.60 -2.98
N THR A 104 0.30 -13.30 -2.72
CA THR A 104 -0.09 -12.68 -1.46
C THR A 104 -1.60 -12.58 -1.36
N ARG A 105 -2.18 -13.03 -0.25
CA ARG A 105 -3.61 -12.91 0.04
C ARG A 105 -3.90 -11.50 0.54
N LEU A 106 -4.64 -10.71 -0.21
CA LEU A 106 -4.94 -9.32 0.16
C LEU A 106 -6.19 -9.27 1.02
N VAL A 107 -6.15 -8.47 2.08
CA VAL A 107 -7.29 -8.18 2.95
C VAL A 107 -7.50 -6.67 2.92
N LEU A 108 -8.67 -6.24 2.45
CA LEU A 108 -9.08 -4.85 2.52
C LEU A 108 -9.76 -4.62 3.87
N GLY A 109 -9.43 -3.52 4.52
CA GLY A 109 -10.07 -3.18 5.77
C GLY A 109 -10.27 -1.69 5.95
N GLY A 110 -11.20 -1.32 6.81
CA GLY A 110 -11.40 0.07 7.17
C GLY A 110 -12.24 0.26 8.43
N TYR A 111 -12.04 1.42 9.06
CA TYR A 111 -12.83 1.86 10.20
C TYR A 111 -13.53 3.18 9.91
N SER A 112 -14.84 3.28 10.17
CA SER A 112 -15.63 4.50 10.02
C SER A 112 -15.48 5.12 8.61
N LEU A 113 -14.88 6.29 8.45
CA LEU A 113 -14.56 6.89 7.15
C LEU A 113 -13.69 5.97 6.28
N GLY A 114 -12.78 5.21 6.89
CA GLY A 114 -11.98 4.20 6.20
C GLY A 114 -12.78 3.00 5.73
N ALA A 115 -13.84 2.61 6.45
CA ALA A 115 -14.77 1.59 5.99
C ALA A 115 -15.50 2.06 4.71
N ALA A 116 -15.92 3.33 4.67
CA ALA A 116 -16.51 3.92 3.46
C ALA A 116 -15.52 3.95 2.28
N ALA A 117 -14.22 4.15 2.54
CA ALA A 117 -13.20 4.06 1.50
C ALA A 117 -13.07 2.63 0.95
N ALA A 118 -13.03 1.62 1.83
CA ALA A 118 -13.00 0.21 1.42
C ALA A 118 -14.27 -0.20 0.67
N ASP A 119 -15.45 0.28 1.10
CA ASP A 119 -16.72 0.05 0.38
C ASP A 119 -16.67 0.60 -1.05
N LEU A 120 -16.15 1.80 -1.25
CA LEU A 120 -15.99 2.36 -2.60
C LEU A 120 -15.12 1.47 -3.48
N VAL A 121 -14.03 0.92 -2.95
CA VAL A 121 -13.12 0.03 -3.71
C VAL A 121 -13.82 -1.25 -4.17
N VAL A 122 -14.68 -1.84 -3.33
CA VAL A 122 -15.35 -3.10 -3.66
C VAL A 122 -16.68 -2.93 -4.38
N ALA A 123 -17.30 -1.75 -4.28
CA ALA A 123 -18.61 -1.46 -4.88
C ALA A 123 -18.51 -0.88 -6.29
N VAL A 124 -17.47 -0.09 -6.55
CA VAL A 124 -17.39 0.76 -7.74
C VAL A 124 -16.52 0.08 -8.80
N THR A 125 -17.15 -0.33 -9.90
CA THR A 125 -16.49 -1.02 -11.02
C THR A 125 -16.17 -0.12 -12.22
N GLN A 126 -16.59 1.14 -12.17
CA GLN A 126 -16.31 2.19 -13.15
C GLN A 126 -16.02 3.48 -12.40
N PRO A 127 -15.22 4.41 -12.95
CA PRO A 127 -14.94 5.69 -12.28
C PRO A 127 -16.21 6.41 -11.82
N ALA A 128 -16.40 6.53 -10.51
CA ALA A 128 -17.56 7.16 -9.89
C ALA A 128 -17.26 7.57 -8.43
N PHE A 129 -18.05 8.47 -7.87
CA PHE A 129 -17.96 8.93 -6.46
C PHE A 129 -16.56 9.41 -6.03
N GLY A 130 -15.74 9.87 -7.00
CA GLY A 130 -14.36 10.30 -6.76
C GLY A 130 -13.31 9.18 -6.74
N LEU A 131 -13.71 7.91 -6.88
CA LEU A 131 -12.79 6.83 -7.24
C LEU A 131 -12.51 6.93 -8.75
N THR A 132 -11.27 7.14 -9.12
CA THR A 132 -10.83 7.40 -10.51
C THR A 132 -10.24 6.18 -11.19
N ASP A 133 -9.69 5.25 -10.39
CA ASP A 133 -9.07 4.02 -10.85
C ASP A 133 -9.63 2.82 -10.05
N PRO A 134 -10.84 2.36 -10.38
CA PRO A 134 -11.46 1.21 -9.74
C PRO A 134 -10.69 -0.09 -10.02
N LEU A 135 -10.88 -1.09 -9.18
CA LEU A 135 -10.25 -2.39 -9.37
C LEU A 135 -10.66 -3.01 -10.71
N PRO A 136 -9.70 -3.50 -11.52
CA PRO A 136 -10.01 -4.22 -12.76
C PRO A 136 -10.82 -5.50 -12.50
N PRO A 137 -11.58 -5.99 -13.49
CA PRO A 137 -12.24 -7.28 -13.39
C PRO A 137 -11.28 -8.42 -13.02
N GLY A 138 -11.71 -9.31 -12.13
CA GLY A 138 -10.90 -10.44 -11.65
C GLY A 138 -10.02 -10.14 -10.45
N MET A 139 -9.88 -8.87 -10.02
CA MET A 139 -9.10 -8.51 -8.83
C MET A 139 -9.66 -9.09 -7.53
N ASP A 140 -10.94 -9.41 -7.51
CA ASP A 140 -11.56 -10.13 -6.38
C ASP A 140 -10.88 -11.47 -6.06
N GLN A 141 -10.22 -12.11 -7.03
CA GLN A 141 -9.47 -13.35 -6.82
C GLN A 141 -8.22 -13.17 -5.96
N HIS A 142 -7.60 -11.98 -5.97
CA HIS A 142 -6.47 -11.63 -5.11
C HIS A 142 -6.91 -11.21 -3.70
N ILE A 143 -8.17 -10.82 -3.54
CA ILE A 143 -8.72 -10.32 -2.28
C ILE A 143 -9.37 -11.47 -1.52
N ALA A 144 -8.74 -11.85 -0.42
CA ALA A 144 -9.18 -12.96 0.44
C ALA A 144 -10.31 -12.57 1.38
N ALA A 145 -10.34 -11.32 1.85
CA ALA A 145 -11.37 -10.82 2.75
C ALA A 145 -11.52 -9.30 2.68
N VAL A 146 -12.71 -8.84 3.08
CA VAL A 146 -13.03 -7.43 3.35
C VAL A 146 -13.47 -7.33 4.81
N ALA A 147 -12.84 -6.45 5.61
CA ALA A 147 -13.12 -6.30 7.03
C ALA A 147 -13.48 -4.84 7.35
N LEU A 148 -14.74 -4.59 7.62
CA LEU A 148 -15.31 -3.28 7.86
C LEU A 148 -15.72 -3.14 9.34
N PHE A 149 -15.33 -2.03 9.93
CA PHE A 149 -15.62 -1.72 11.32
C PHE A 149 -16.31 -0.35 11.42
N GLY A 150 -17.43 -0.26 12.17
CA GLY A 150 -18.19 0.98 12.28
C GLY A 150 -18.60 1.56 10.94
N ASN A 151 -19.08 0.70 10.05
CA ASN A 151 -19.38 1.05 8.65
C ASN A 151 -20.70 1.83 8.54
N GLY A 152 -20.63 3.16 8.51
CA GLY A 152 -21.80 4.04 8.35
C GLY A 152 -22.46 3.93 6.97
N THR A 153 -21.74 3.53 5.90
CA THR A 153 -22.31 3.40 4.54
C THR A 153 -23.32 2.28 4.43
N ARG A 154 -23.20 1.24 5.27
CA ARG A 154 -24.19 0.16 5.36
C ARG A 154 -25.63 0.64 5.58
N ARG A 155 -25.82 1.76 6.31
CA ARG A 155 -27.15 2.33 6.54
C ARG A 155 -27.76 2.99 5.31
N VAL A 156 -26.93 3.34 4.32
CA VAL A 156 -27.34 4.06 3.11
C VAL A 156 -27.39 3.13 1.91
N LEU A 157 -26.37 2.28 1.74
CA LEU A 157 -26.20 1.40 0.58
C LEU A 157 -26.60 -0.06 0.85
N GLY A 158 -26.84 -0.44 2.09
CA GLY A 158 -26.96 -1.82 2.49
C GLY A 158 -25.59 -2.49 2.72
N PRO A 159 -25.59 -3.80 3.04
CA PRO A 159 -24.35 -4.54 3.23
C PRO A 159 -23.65 -4.84 1.89
N VAL A 160 -22.32 -4.93 1.92
CA VAL A 160 -21.47 -5.21 0.73
C VAL A 160 -21.99 -6.38 -0.13
N PRO A 161 -22.44 -7.51 0.44
CA PRO A 161 -22.98 -8.61 -0.35
C PRO A 161 -24.12 -8.25 -1.31
N ASP A 162 -24.92 -7.25 -0.98
CA ASP A 162 -26.10 -6.88 -1.77
C ASP A 162 -25.73 -6.14 -3.06
N PHE A 163 -24.63 -5.35 -3.03
CA PHE A 163 -24.20 -4.57 -4.19
C PHE A 163 -22.88 -5.04 -4.82
N SER A 164 -22.16 -5.94 -4.13
CA SER A 164 -20.91 -6.53 -4.64
C SER A 164 -20.85 -8.04 -4.37
N PRO A 165 -21.57 -8.86 -5.15
CA PRO A 165 -21.68 -10.31 -4.93
C PRO A 165 -20.34 -11.05 -4.92
N ALA A 166 -19.33 -10.56 -5.62
CA ALA A 166 -17.98 -11.14 -5.64
C ALA A 166 -17.32 -11.16 -4.25
N PHE A 167 -17.78 -10.30 -3.33
CA PHE A 167 -17.27 -10.19 -1.96
C PHE A 167 -18.23 -10.75 -0.91
N ALA A 168 -19.42 -11.28 -1.30
CA ALA A 168 -20.45 -11.72 -0.37
C ALA A 168 -19.95 -12.77 0.65
N GLY A 169 -19.17 -13.76 0.20
CA GLY A 169 -18.66 -14.84 1.05
C GLY A 169 -17.39 -14.50 1.84
N LYS A 170 -16.86 -13.29 1.69
CA LYS A 170 -15.58 -12.89 2.28
C LYS A 170 -15.60 -11.50 2.94
N THR A 171 -16.78 -10.98 3.23
CA THR A 171 -16.95 -9.69 3.94
C THR A 171 -17.35 -9.92 5.39
N ILE A 172 -16.66 -9.24 6.28
CA ILE A 172 -17.01 -9.07 7.70
C ILE A 172 -17.34 -7.60 7.88
N ASP A 173 -18.52 -7.30 8.40
CA ASP A 173 -18.99 -5.94 8.66
C ASP A 173 -19.50 -5.86 10.10
N GLN A 174 -18.74 -5.23 10.97
CA GLN A 174 -18.94 -5.19 12.42
C GLN A 174 -19.14 -3.75 12.89
N CYS A 175 -20.25 -3.55 13.60
CA CYS A 175 -20.53 -2.30 14.31
C CYS A 175 -20.67 -2.58 15.79
N ALA A 176 -20.23 -1.65 16.63
CA ALA A 176 -20.53 -1.69 18.06
C ALA A 176 -22.01 -1.39 18.30
N ALA A 177 -22.54 -1.82 19.44
CA ALA A 177 -23.89 -1.46 19.83
C ALA A 177 -23.98 0.07 20.01
N GLY A 178 -24.80 0.73 19.19
CA GLY A 178 -24.99 2.19 19.21
C GLY A 178 -24.22 2.96 18.12
N ASP A 179 -23.44 2.28 17.27
CA ASP A 179 -22.82 2.87 16.07
C ASP A 179 -23.85 3.18 14.97
#